data_6b88904624c80493cec59d13e04f417f
#
_entry.id   6b88904624c80493cec59d13e04f417f
#
_cell.length_a   1.000
_cell.length_b   1.000
_cell.length_c   1.000
_cell.angle_alpha   90.00
_cell.angle_beta   90.00
_cell.angle_gamma   90.00
#
_symmetry.space_group_name_H-M   'P 1'
#
loop_
_entity.id
_entity.type
_entity.pdbx_description
1 polymer ?
#
loop_
_entity_poly.entity_id
_entity_poly.type
_entity_poly.pdbx_seq_one_letter_code
_entity_poly.pdbx_strand_id
1 'polypeptide(L)'
;MLRRLIVIVTAAILFSNSLTLAESKKPKPPDEFPPSPLEITTPDPLLPRLPKDKQPLTLEERQMLEPALDALNQEAAAKLQAGDQVAAFEIWNRELRLRRFLGSLAEVQALSRVGAIAWKQNDSPEVQYITQRLQAIQKQAQSQKTTAQIDLELWRSLGQAYQNVRSPKLALEVYDQVLLVVRQQKNPTALVEILKTIGELHLSWFDYRKATPIYEELLSLATSQGERVNEVTYLQRLAEIYEQTNQPQQSLNVLNKLAEIYVNENNLTEIPQLKLAIASNYESLAKKDPNLLLEAFKNYQEAYTTAWQLKEYVRAGEALQKLIALYRSQGQTDEALQASQILVQIQAQAANFYGMMQAYDQIGQLYLERKDFPQALTAFQKGLELAQQLKHEEAYFTGQIEKLSKANL
;
A
#
# COMPACT_ATOMS: atom_id res chain seq x y z
N MET A 1 -13.97 48.60 38.30
CA MET A 1 -13.10 48.87 39.46
C MET A 1 -12.06 47.79 39.59
N LEU A 2 -10.89 48.23 39.80
CA LEU A 2 -9.58 47.70 40.21
C LEU A 2 -8.69 47.07 39.13
N ARG A 3 -7.78 47.93 38.70
CA ARG A 3 -6.49 47.66 38.07
C ARG A 3 -5.60 46.90 39.05
N ARG A 4 -4.83 45.92 38.57
CA ARG A 4 -3.58 45.55 39.23
C ARG A 4 -2.47 45.61 38.19
N LEU A 5 -1.55 46.57 38.47
CA LEU A 5 -0.26 46.74 37.86
C LEU A 5 0.66 45.56 38.25
N ILE A 6 1.42 45.08 37.29
CA ILE A 6 2.61 44.25 37.52
C ILE A 6 3.81 45.09 37.20
N VAL A 7 4.63 45.32 38.24
CA VAL A 7 5.91 46.04 38.19
C VAL A 7 6.98 45.11 37.64
N ILE A 8 7.61 45.49 36.54
CA ILE A 8 8.81 44.82 36.02
C ILE A 8 10.02 45.54 36.63
N VAL A 9 10.81 44.81 37.44
CA VAL A 9 12.09 45.25 37.95
C VAL A 9 13.16 44.93 36.91
N THR A 10 13.71 45.96 36.28
CA THR A 10 14.90 45.87 35.43
C THR A 10 16.16 46.01 36.30
N ALA A 11 16.91 44.92 36.44
CA ALA A 11 18.26 44.96 37.00
C ALA A 11 19.26 45.20 35.86
N ALA A 12 19.81 46.39 35.77
CA ALA A 12 20.93 46.72 34.90
C ALA A 12 22.21 46.26 35.56
N ILE A 13 22.90 45.28 34.96
CA ILE A 13 24.29 44.96 35.32
C ILE A 13 25.19 45.55 34.23
N LEU A 14 25.92 46.57 34.60
CA LEU A 14 27.02 47.12 33.82
C LEU A 14 28.22 46.18 33.89
N PHE A 15 28.59 45.58 32.76
CA PHE A 15 29.91 45.01 32.57
C PHE A 15 30.68 45.79 31.48
N SER A 16 31.83 46.29 31.92
CA SER A 16 32.76 47.06 31.15
C SER A 16 33.42 46.25 30.03
N ASN A 17 33.48 46.86 28.90
CA ASN A 17 34.32 46.74 27.73
C ASN A 17 35.57 45.85 27.79
N SER A 18 35.60 44.87 26.91
CA SER A 18 36.75 44.63 26.04
C SER A 18 36.23 44.34 24.64
N LEU A 19 36.40 45.30 23.74
CA LEU A 19 36.21 45.14 22.30
C LEU A 19 37.29 44.20 21.77
N THR A 20 37.05 42.91 21.79
CA THR A 20 37.71 41.98 20.89
C THR A 20 36.94 42.03 19.59
N LEU A 21 37.56 42.57 18.55
CA LEU A 21 37.13 42.41 17.15
C LEU A 21 36.95 40.89 16.89
N ALA A 22 35.71 40.45 16.92
CA ALA A 22 35.37 39.14 16.39
C ALA A 22 35.65 39.20 14.89
N GLU A 23 36.73 38.56 14.45
CA GLU A 23 36.91 38.22 13.05
C GLU A 23 35.58 37.56 12.59
N SER A 24 34.94 38.16 11.61
CA SER A 24 33.80 37.59 10.93
C SER A 24 34.28 36.29 10.31
N LYS A 25 34.00 35.15 10.98
CA LYS A 25 34.12 33.85 10.33
C LYS A 25 33.23 33.91 9.07
N LYS A 26 33.89 33.89 7.91
CA LYS A 26 33.22 33.67 6.64
C LYS A 26 32.20 32.51 6.86
N PRO A 27 30.95 32.64 6.40
CA PRO A 27 30.01 31.56 6.49
C PRO A 27 30.69 30.32 5.92
N LYS A 28 30.70 29.22 6.69
CA LYS A 28 31.14 27.95 6.15
C LYS A 28 30.37 27.72 4.87
N PRO A 29 31.00 27.32 3.75
CA PRO A 29 30.29 26.90 2.58
C PRO A 29 29.27 25.82 3.03
N PRO A 30 28.06 25.76 2.42
CA PRO A 30 27.12 24.72 2.73
C PRO A 30 27.88 23.39 2.66
N ASP A 31 27.65 22.49 3.63
CA ASP A 31 28.35 21.22 3.74
C ASP A 31 28.36 20.54 2.34
N GLU A 32 29.51 20.64 1.66
CA GLU A 32 29.68 19.96 0.38
C GLU A 32 29.60 18.47 0.67
N PHE A 33 28.62 17.82 0.05
CA PHE A 33 28.49 16.36 0.13
C PHE A 33 29.83 15.76 -0.32
N PRO A 34 30.37 14.73 0.37
CA PRO A 34 31.65 14.15 0.00
C PRO A 34 31.65 13.75 -1.47
N PRO A 35 32.80 13.83 -2.18
CA PRO A 35 32.87 13.43 -3.58
C PRO A 35 32.39 11.98 -3.73
N SER A 36 31.62 11.73 -4.78
CA SER A 36 31.01 10.41 -4.99
C SER A 36 32.06 9.31 -5.10
N PRO A 37 31.96 8.21 -4.33
CA PRO A 37 32.88 7.09 -4.43
C PRO A 37 32.80 6.39 -5.80
N LEU A 38 31.76 6.71 -6.58
CA LEU A 38 31.57 6.21 -7.94
C LEU A 38 32.37 6.99 -9.01
N GLU A 39 33.08 8.03 -8.65
CA GLU A 39 33.95 8.71 -9.60
C GLU A 39 35.26 7.96 -9.85
N ILE A 40 35.70 7.95 -11.11
CA ILE A 40 36.96 7.31 -11.50
C ILE A 40 38.09 8.33 -11.33
N THR A 41 38.81 8.20 -10.23
CA THR A 41 39.92 9.11 -9.90
C THR A 41 41.31 8.50 -10.17
N THR A 42 41.42 7.18 -10.17
CA THR A 42 42.68 6.45 -10.32
C THR A 42 42.53 5.32 -11.29
N PRO A 43 43.64 4.93 -11.99
CA PRO A 43 43.68 3.72 -12.82
C PRO A 43 43.40 2.47 -11.98
N ASP A 44 42.66 1.51 -12.53
CA ASP A 44 42.39 0.23 -11.88
C ASP A 44 43.13 -0.90 -12.60
N PRO A 45 43.79 -1.82 -11.87
CA PRO A 45 44.52 -2.94 -12.47
C PRO A 45 43.70 -3.87 -13.36
N LEU A 46 42.37 -3.92 -13.17
CA LEU A 46 41.48 -4.72 -14.00
C LEU A 46 41.17 -4.07 -15.37
N LEU A 47 41.55 -2.79 -15.55
CA LEU A 47 41.38 -2.13 -16.85
C LEU A 47 42.67 -2.25 -17.68
N PRO A 48 42.57 -2.78 -18.91
CA PRO A 48 43.74 -2.92 -19.77
C PRO A 48 44.29 -1.60 -20.26
N ARG A 49 43.54 -0.53 -20.16
CA ARG A 49 43.87 0.83 -20.62
C ARG A 49 43.36 1.89 -19.69
N LEU A 50 44.06 3.06 -19.66
CA LEU A 50 43.59 4.21 -18.90
C LEU A 50 42.29 4.79 -19.50
N PRO A 51 41.36 5.31 -18.68
CA PRO A 51 40.07 5.87 -19.14
C PRO A 51 40.18 7.07 -20.09
N LYS A 52 41.40 7.60 -20.33
CA LYS A 52 41.64 8.76 -21.21
C LYS A 52 41.44 8.43 -22.70
N ASP A 53 41.55 7.19 -23.07
CA ASP A 53 41.27 6.76 -24.44
C ASP A 53 39.78 6.52 -24.59
N LYS A 54 39.10 7.42 -25.28
CA LYS A 54 37.66 7.34 -25.56
C LYS A 54 37.21 6.10 -26.36
N GLN A 55 38.12 5.15 -26.62
CA GLN A 55 37.82 3.94 -27.34
C GLN A 55 37.12 2.91 -26.43
N PRO A 56 35.99 2.34 -26.85
CA PRO A 56 35.33 1.28 -26.12
C PRO A 56 36.26 0.04 -26.01
N LEU A 57 36.05 -0.75 -24.95
CA LEU A 57 36.74 -2.03 -24.80
C LEU A 57 36.36 -2.97 -25.96
N THR A 58 37.34 -3.73 -26.43
CA THR A 58 37.10 -4.82 -27.39
C THR A 58 36.23 -5.91 -26.79
N LEU A 59 35.72 -6.81 -27.63
CA LEU A 59 34.93 -7.94 -27.14
C LEU A 59 35.71 -8.80 -26.16
N GLU A 60 36.97 -9.10 -26.49
CA GLU A 60 37.87 -9.90 -25.63
C GLU A 60 38.15 -9.23 -24.29
N GLU A 61 38.44 -7.91 -24.30
CA GLU A 61 38.63 -7.14 -23.07
C GLU A 61 37.37 -7.14 -22.17
N ARG A 62 36.17 -7.07 -22.76
CA ARG A 62 34.90 -7.18 -22.02
C ARG A 62 34.72 -8.59 -21.44
N GLN A 63 34.96 -9.63 -22.22
CA GLN A 63 34.86 -11.02 -21.79
C GLN A 63 35.83 -11.37 -20.65
N MET A 64 36.96 -10.69 -20.55
CA MET A 64 37.90 -10.83 -19.43
C MET A 64 37.48 -10.00 -18.21
N LEU A 65 36.94 -8.80 -18.43
CA LEU A 65 36.53 -7.91 -17.34
C LEU A 65 35.28 -8.41 -16.60
N GLU A 66 34.28 -8.90 -17.31
CA GLU A 66 32.99 -9.28 -16.72
C GLU A 66 33.10 -10.32 -15.60
N PRO A 67 33.81 -11.46 -15.74
CA PRO A 67 34.02 -12.42 -14.66
C PRO A 67 34.78 -11.83 -13.47
N ALA A 68 35.71 -10.90 -13.70
CA ALA A 68 36.43 -10.25 -12.62
C ALA A 68 35.54 -9.34 -11.81
N LEU A 69 34.59 -8.67 -12.45
CA LEU A 69 33.57 -7.85 -11.75
C LEU A 69 32.55 -8.71 -10.99
N ASP A 70 32.21 -9.89 -11.53
CA ASP A 70 31.36 -10.84 -10.82
C ASP A 70 32.04 -11.38 -9.56
N ALA A 71 33.37 -11.62 -9.64
CA ALA A 71 34.15 -12.00 -8.47
C ALA A 71 34.18 -10.89 -7.40
N LEU A 72 34.35 -9.62 -7.79
CA LEU A 72 34.25 -8.48 -6.85
C LEU A 72 32.87 -8.41 -6.19
N ASN A 73 31.78 -8.63 -6.95
CA ASN A 73 30.45 -8.68 -6.38
C ASN A 73 30.29 -9.80 -5.34
N GLN A 74 30.82 -11.00 -5.61
CA GLN A 74 30.77 -12.12 -4.68
C GLN A 74 31.60 -11.83 -3.41
N GLU A 75 32.79 -11.23 -3.56
CA GLU A 75 33.64 -10.82 -2.45
C GLU A 75 32.92 -9.79 -1.56
N ALA A 76 32.34 -8.75 -2.15
CA ALA A 76 31.57 -7.76 -1.42
C ALA A 76 30.39 -8.36 -0.67
N ALA A 77 29.65 -9.28 -1.31
CA ALA A 77 28.54 -9.98 -0.66
C ALA A 77 29.02 -10.83 0.53
N ALA A 78 30.16 -11.50 0.41
CA ALA A 78 30.75 -12.27 1.52
C ALA A 78 31.19 -11.34 2.67
N LYS A 79 31.76 -10.17 2.38
CA LYS A 79 32.09 -9.15 3.40
C LYS A 79 30.85 -8.68 4.15
N LEU A 80 29.77 -8.38 3.41
CA LEU A 80 28.51 -7.98 4.05
C LEU A 80 27.95 -9.08 4.95
N GLN A 81 27.98 -10.34 4.52
CA GLN A 81 27.55 -11.48 5.33
C GLN A 81 28.41 -11.67 6.60
N ALA A 82 29.68 -11.33 6.53
CA ALA A 82 30.58 -11.32 7.67
C ALA A 82 30.39 -10.11 8.61
N GLY A 83 29.46 -9.20 8.29
CA GLY A 83 29.18 -7.99 9.09
C GLY A 83 30.07 -6.80 8.75
N ASP A 84 30.98 -6.91 7.78
CA ASP A 84 31.85 -5.82 7.35
C ASP A 84 31.21 -5.01 6.21
N GLN A 85 30.24 -4.16 6.58
CA GLN A 85 29.48 -3.35 5.62
C GLN A 85 30.38 -2.35 4.89
N VAL A 86 31.35 -1.76 5.59
CA VAL A 86 32.25 -0.74 5.01
C VAL A 86 33.07 -1.35 3.87
N ALA A 87 33.79 -2.44 4.14
CA ALA A 87 34.56 -3.13 3.13
C ALA A 87 33.69 -3.65 1.96
N ALA A 88 32.47 -4.10 2.25
CA ALA A 88 31.53 -4.54 1.22
C ALA A 88 31.19 -3.41 0.23
N PHE A 89 30.84 -2.21 0.72
CA PHE A 89 30.53 -1.07 -0.14
C PHE A 89 31.76 -0.50 -0.86
N GLU A 90 32.93 -0.53 -0.24
CA GLU A 90 34.17 -0.15 -0.94
C GLU A 90 34.42 -1.04 -2.18
N ILE A 91 34.23 -2.36 -2.05
CA ILE A 91 34.40 -3.31 -3.15
C ILE A 91 33.29 -3.12 -4.20
N TRP A 92 32.01 -2.97 -3.79
CA TRP A 92 30.93 -2.68 -4.74
C TRP A 92 31.14 -1.36 -5.46
N ASN A 93 31.57 -0.30 -4.79
CA ASN A 93 31.88 0.97 -5.43
C ASN A 93 32.99 0.84 -6.49
N ARG A 94 33.99 0.00 -6.23
CA ARG A 94 35.01 -0.34 -7.23
C ARG A 94 34.37 -1.09 -8.41
N GLU A 95 33.55 -2.11 -8.16
CA GLU A 95 32.82 -2.84 -9.19
C GLU A 95 31.97 -1.90 -10.05
N LEU A 96 31.15 -1.04 -9.43
CA LEU A 96 30.26 -0.11 -10.12
C LEU A 96 31.03 0.86 -11.04
N ARG A 97 32.19 1.40 -10.59
CA ARG A 97 33.07 2.22 -11.44
C ARG A 97 33.49 1.48 -12.71
N LEU A 98 33.81 0.20 -12.58
CA LEU A 98 34.32 -0.61 -13.67
C LEU A 98 33.22 -1.14 -14.61
N ARG A 99 32.00 -1.38 -14.10
CA ARG A 99 30.83 -1.80 -14.91
C ARG A 99 30.49 -0.81 -16.02
N ARG A 100 30.84 0.47 -15.90
CA ARG A 100 30.68 1.47 -16.96
C ARG A 100 31.29 1.09 -18.29
N PHE A 101 32.41 0.35 -18.24
CA PHE A 101 33.15 -0.07 -19.44
C PHE A 101 32.47 -1.23 -20.17
N LEU A 102 31.52 -1.91 -19.52
CA LEU A 102 30.68 -2.94 -20.16
C LEU A 102 29.45 -2.34 -20.87
N GLY A 103 29.17 -1.04 -20.64
CA GLY A 103 28.06 -0.32 -21.23
C GLY A 103 26.99 0.09 -20.22
N SER A 104 26.11 1.03 -20.64
CA SER A 104 25.14 1.64 -19.75
C SER A 104 24.14 0.65 -19.14
N LEU A 105 23.74 -0.38 -19.87
CA LEU A 105 22.82 -1.40 -19.37
C LEU A 105 23.46 -2.20 -18.22
N ALA A 106 24.67 -2.70 -18.41
CA ALA A 106 25.39 -3.45 -17.38
C ALA A 106 25.67 -2.60 -16.13
N GLU A 107 26.00 -1.31 -16.33
CA GLU A 107 26.15 -0.36 -15.22
C GLU A 107 24.84 -0.17 -14.45
N VAL A 108 23.72 0.07 -15.13
CA VAL A 108 22.40 0.27 -14.49
C VAL A 108 21.95 -0.98 -13.72
N GLN A 109 22.16 -2.18 -14.27
CA GLN A 109 21.82 -3.43 -13.59
C GLN A 109 22.64 -3.61 -12.30
N ALA A 110 23.94 -3.31 -12.33
CA ALA A 110 24.77 -3.36 -11.13
C ALA A 110 24.38 -2.28 -10.10
N LEU A 111 24.14 -1.04 -10.53
CA LEU A 111 23.64 0.05 -9.68
C LEU A 111 22.30 -0.31 -9.04
N SER A 112 21.40 -0.94 -9.79
CA SER A 112 20.11 -1.43 -9.30
C SER A 112 20.26 -2.44 -8.17
N ARG A 113 21.14 -3.42 -8.35
CA ARG A 113 21.44 -4.47 -7.37
C ARG A 113 22.05 -3.89 -6.09
N VAL A 114 23.12 -3.09 -6.23
CA VAL A 114 23.80 -2.50 -5.07
C VAL A 114 22.91 -1.49 -4.38
N GLY A 115 22.12 -0.70 -5.13
CA GLY A 115 21.15 0.24 -4.59
C GLY A 115 20.07 -0.41 -3.73
N ALA A 116 19.57 -1.59 -4.14
CA ALA A 116 18.63 -2.37 -3.32
C ALA A 116 19.27 -2.83 -2.00
N ILE A 117 20.55 -3.22 -2.03
CA ILE A 117 21.32 -3.61 -0.85
C ILE A 117 21.55 -2.40 0.06
N ALA A 118 21.98 -1.27 -0.49
CA ALA A 118 22.21 -0.04 0.25
C ALA A 118 20.94 0.43 0.97
N TRP A 119 19.79 0.38 0.29
CA TRP A 119 18.51 0.67 0.90
C TRP A 119 18.20 -0.27 2.06
N LYS A 120 18.38 -1.58 1.87
CA LYS A 120 18.14 -2.58 2.93
C LYS A 120 19.06 -2.41 4.14
N GLN A 121 20.28 -1.93 3.92
CA GLN A 121 21.25 -1.64 4.98
C GLN A 121 21.09 -0.24 5.60
N ASN A 122 20.10 0.55 5.15
CA ASN A 122 19.87 1.94 5.55
C ASN A 122 21.08 2.85 5.27
N ASP A 123 21.85 2.56 4.23
CA ASP A 123 22.98 3.38 3.80
C ASP A 123 22.50 4.52 2.88
N SER A 124 21.99 5.59 3.51
CA SER A 124 21.45 6.74 2.78
C SER A 124 22.47 7.44 1.88
N PRO A 125 23.74 7.64 2.27
CA PRO A 125 24.76 8.20 1.37
C PRO A 125 24.94 7.35 0.11
N GLU A 126 25.07 6.04 0.25
CA GLU A 126 25.27 5.14 -0.89
C GLU A 126 24.04 5.15 -1.83
N VAL A 127 22.82 5.12 -1.27
CA VAL A 127 21.58 5.28 -2.06
C VAL A 127 21.59 6.59 -2.84
N GLN A 128 22.06 7.67 -2.25
CA GLN A 128 22.15 8.97 -2.92
C GLN A 128 23.17 8.98 -4.05
N TYR A 129 24.37 8.45 -3.85
CA TYR A 129 25.39 8.35 -4.89
C TYR A 129 24.91 7.53 -6.09
N ILE A 130 24.30 6.38 -5.81
CA ILE A 130 23.71 5.51 -6.85
C ILE A 130 22.60 6.26 -7.59
N THR A 131 21.71 6.93 -6.88
CA THR A 131 20.60 7.68 -7.51
C THR A 131 21.14 8.81 -8.43
N GLN A 132 22.14 9.56 -7.99
CA GLN A 132 22.77 10.60 -8.81
C GLN A 132 23.42 10.01 -10.07
N ARG A 133 24.05 8.84 -9.93
CA ARG A 133 24.67 8.17 -11.08
C ARG A 133 23.62 7.67 -12.08
N LEU A 134 22.52 7.08 -11.62
CA LEU A 134 21.39 6.69 -12.46
C LEU A 134 20.80 7.90 -13.22
N GLN A 135 20.65 9.05 -12.56
CA GLN A 135 20.21 10.29 -13.21
C GLN A 135 21.17 10.76 -14.30
N ALA A 136 22.50 10.65 -14.07
CA ALA A 136 23.48 10.99 -15.07
C ALA A 136 23.38 10.07 -16.31
N ILE A 137 23.18 8.78 -16.12
CA ILE A 137 22.98 7.80 -17.21
C ILE A 137 21.66 8.11 -17.96
N GLN A 138 20.58 8.36 -17.24
CA GLN A 138 19.29 8.76 -17.83
C GLN A 138 19.43 10.02 -18.69
N LYS A 139 20.10 11.06 -18.19
CA LYS A 139 20.35 12.30 -18.93
C LYS A 139 21.19 12.05 -20.18
N GLN A 140 22.21 11.21 -20.09
CA GLN A 140 23.03 10.82 -21.24
C GLN A 140 22.20 10.07 -22.29
N ALA A 141 21.39 9.10 -21.88
CA ALA A 141 20.48 8.36 -22.76
C ALA A 141 19.45 9.28 -23.42
N GLN A 142 18.95 10.30 -22.70
CA GLN A 142 18.06 11.31 -23.25
C GLN A 142 18.72 12.20 -24.31
N SER A 143 19.98 12.58 -24.10
CA SER A 143 20.69 13.49 -25.03
C SER A 143 21.09 12.82 -26.37
N GLN A 144 21.17 11.50 -26.39
CA GLN A 144 21.53 10.73 -27.60
C GLN A 144 20.34 10.42 -28.51
N LYS A 145 19.13 10.92 -28.18
CA LYS A 145 17.89 10.67 -28.93
C LYS A 145 17.82 11.38 -30.27
N THR A 146 17.86 10.62 -31.35
CA THR A 146 16.85 10.72 -32.42
C THR A 146 15.67 9.86 -31.99
N THR A 147 14.45 10.38 -32.06
CA THR A 147 13.20 9.81 -31.51
C THR A 147 12.87 8.36 -31.96
N ALA A 148 13.65 7.78 -32.86
CA ALA A 148 13.44 6.46 -33.46
C ALA A 148 14.17 5.31 -32.77
N GLN A 149 15.07 5.54 -31.81
CA GLN A 149 15.90 4.49 -31.21
C GLN A 149 16.07 4.69 -29.70
N ILE A 150 14.98 4.50 -28.94
CA ILE A 150 15.09 4.35 -27.51
C ILE A 150 15.46 2.89 -27.22
N ASP A 151 16.57 2.68 -26.51
CA ASP A 151 16.91 1.37 -25.94
C ASP A 151 15.93 1.06 -24.79
N LEU A 152 14.84 0.36 -25.11
CA LEU A 152 13.77 0.02 -24.16
C LEU A 152 14.29 -0.82 -23.00
N GLU A 153 15.32 -1.65 -23.21
CA GLU A 153 15.89 -2.49 -22.17
C GLU A 153 16.62 -1.61 -21.14
N LEU A 154 17.44 -0.68 -21.60
CA LEU A 154 18.10 0.29 -20.72
C LEU A 154 17.08 1.11 -19.92
N TRP A 155 16.02 1.59 -20.59
CA TRP A 155 15.02 2.42 -19.91
C TRP A 155 14.20 1.63 -18.89
N ARG A 156 13.80 0.40 -19.20
CA ARG A 156 13.14 -0.47 -18.22
C ARG A 156 14.05 -0.76 -17.02
N SER A 157 15.34 -1.02 -17.29
CA SER A 157 16.34 -1.23 -16.23
C SER A 157 16.56 0.00 -15.37
N LEU A 158 16.54 1.22 -15.94
CA LEU A 158 16.56 2.48 -15.18
C LEU A 158 15.34 2.62 -14.28
N GLY A 159 14.14 2.35 -14.79
CA GLY A 159 12.91 2.38 -14.00
C GLY A 159 12.97 1.41 -12.82
N GLN A 160 13.42 0.18 -13.05
CA GLN A 160 13.61 -0.82 -12.01
C GLN A 160 14.68 -0.39 -10.99
N ALA A 161 15.78 0.21 -11.45
CA ALA A 161 16.83 0.71 -10.57
C ALA A 161 16.31 1.82 -9.64
N TYR A 162 15.51 2.75 -10.17
CA TYR A 162 14.87 3.78 -9.34
C TYR A 162 13.87 3.22 -8.34
N GLN A 163 13.14 2.16 -8.66
CA GLN A 163 12.30 1.46 -7.68
C GLN A 163 13.14 0.86 -6.56
N ASN A 164 14.27 0.21 -6.89
CA ASN A 164 15.16 -0.43 -5.93
C ASN A 164 15.82 0.57 -4.97
N VAL A 165 16.10 1.80 -5.41
CA VAL A 165 16.57 2.89 -4.56
C VAL A 165 15.43 3.73 -3.95
N ARG A 166 14.18 3.25 -4.05
CA ARG A 166 12.99 3.92 -3.50
C ARG A 166 12.80 5.36 -3.99
N SER A 167 13.04 5.57 -5.26
CA SER A 167 12.80 6.86 -5.95
C SER A 167 11.62 6.77 -6.93
N PRO A 168 10.36 6.65 -6.45
CA PRO A 168 9.19 6.35 -7.28
C PRO A 168 8.92 7.42 -8.32
N LYS A 169 9.16 8.68 -8.00
CA LYS A 169 8.99 9.79 -8.95
C LYS A 169 9.89 9.62 -10.18
N LEU A 170 11.18 9.30 -9.96
CA LEU A 170 12.11 9.07 -11.06
C LEU A 170 11.78 7.80 -11.83
N ALA A 171 11.32 6.74 -11.14
CA ALA A 171 10.85 5.52 -11.79
C ALA A 171 9.66 5.81 -12.73
N LEU A 172 8.65 6.56 -12.26
CA LEU A 172 7.49 6.95 -13.06
C LEU A 172 7.88 7.79 -14.27
N GLU A 173 8.77 8.79 -14.10
CA GLU A 173 9.27 9.61 -15.22
C GLU A 173 9.90 8.76 -16.33
N VAL A 174 10.61 7.70 -15.94
CA VAL A 174 11.22 6.75 -16.88
C VAL A 174 10.17 5.86 -17.53
N TYR A 175 9.24 5.28 -16.75
CA TYR A 175 8.21 4.40 -17.27
C TYR A 175 7.21 5.12 -18.16
N ASP A 176 6.92 6.40 -17.92
CA ASP A 176 6.11 7.23 -18.81
C ASP A 176 6.74 7.36 -20.21
N GLN A 177 8.09 7.47 -20.27
CA GLN A 177 8.79 7.47 -21.57
C GLN A 177 8.74 6.10 -22.23
N VAL A 178 8.89 5.01 -21.48
CA VAL A 178 8.72 3.65 -22.01
C VAL A 178 7.31 3.45 -22.54
N LEU A 179 6.29 3.90 -21.82
CA LEU A 179 4.88 3.80 -22.23
C LEU A 179 4.62 4.52 -23.56
N LEU A 180 5.18 5.73 -23.73
CA LEU A 180 5.05 6.46 -25.00
C LEU A 180 5.61 5.66 -26.19
N VAL A 181 6.78 5.06 -26.03
CA VAL A 181 7.40 4.26 -27.10
C VAL A 181 6.63 2.98 -27.39
N VAL A 182 6.21 2.27 -26.33
CA VAL A 182 5.44 1.02 -26.46
C VAL A 182 4.10 1.28 -27.18
N ARG A 183 3.44 2.40 -26.88
CA ARG A 183 2.21 2.80 -27.59
C ARG A 183 2.48 3.06 -29.09
N GLN A 184 3.58 3.72 -29.43
CA GLN A 184 3.97 3.94 -30.83
C GLN A 184 4.25 2.64 -31.58
N GLN A 185 4.87 1.67 -30.92
CA GLN A 185 5.17 0.34 -31.47
C GLN A 185 3.92 -0.54 -31.64
N LYS A 186 2.79 -0.16 -31.06
CA LYS A 186 1.53 -0.91 -31.07
C LYS A 186 1.71 -2.37 -30.59
N ASN A 187 2.56 -2.58 -29.60
CA ASN A 187 2.79 -3.89 -29.00
C ASN A 187 1.87 -4.07 -27.79
N PRO A 188 0.79 -4.88 -27.89
CA PRO A 188 -0.20 -5.00 -26.83
C PRO A 188 0.35 -5.66 -25.56
N THR A 189 1.21 -6.65 -25.71
CA THR A 189 1.82 -7.34 -24.55
C THR A 189 2.71 -6.37 -23.76
N ALA A 190 3.60 -5.67 -24.44
CA ALA A 190 4.47 -4.69 -23.79
C ALA A 190 3.67 -3.53 -23.19
N LEU A 191 2.52 -3.16 -23.80
CA LEU A 191 1.62 -2.14 -23.24
C LEU A 191 1.01 -2.59 -21.91
N VAL A 192 0.49 -3.80 -21.84
CA VAL A 192 -0.08 -4.36 -20.59
C VAL A 192 0.99 -4.43 -19.51
N GLU A 193 2.18 -4.92 -19.81
CA GLU A 193 3.29 -5.01 -18.85
C GLU A 193 3.67 -3.65 -18.25
N ILE A 194 3.83 -2.63 -19.08
CA ILE A 194 4.23 -1.31 -18.59
C ILE A 194 3.12 -0.62 -17.83
N LEU A 195 1.85 -0.74 -18.26
CA LEU A 195 0.70 -0.23 -17.53
C LEU A 195 0.58 -0.89 -16.15
N LYS A 196 0.74 -2.21 -16.05
CA LYS A 196 0.77 -2.92 -14.76
C LYS A 196 1.84 -2.35 -13.85
N THR A 197 3.06 -2.19 -14.36
CA THR A 197 4.19 -1.65 -13.59
C THR A 197 3.88 -0.23 -13.06
N ILE A 198 3.34 0.65 -13.89
CA ILE A 198 2.96 2.01 -13.50
C ILE A 198 1.81 1.98 -12.48
N GLY A 199 0.78 1.16 -12.73
CA GLY A 199 -0.37 1.02 -11.85
C GLY A 199 0.02 0.53 -10.44
N GLU A 200 0.83 -0.54 -10.38
CA GLU A 200 1.35 -1.08 -9.12
C GLU A 200 2.24 -0.07 -8.38
N LEU A 201 3.04 0.69 -9.12
CA LEU A 201 3.87 1.73 -8.52
C LEU A 201 3.01 2.83 -7.90
N HIS A 202 1.95 3.31 -8.57
CA HIS A 202 1.01 4.27 -8.00
C HIS A 202 0.29 3.70 -6.77
N LEU A 203 -0.16 2.44 -6.79
CA LEU A 203 -0.80 1.80 -5.64
C LEU A 203 0.15 1.65 -4.45
N SER A 204 1.42 1.29 -4.68
CA SER A 204 2.42 1.13 -3.61
C SER A 204 2.71 2.43 -2.85
N TRP A 205 2.37 3.58 -3.44
CA TRP A 205 2.49 4.91 -2.84
C TRP A 205 1.13 5.55 -2.53
N PHE A 206 0.05 4.76 -2.55
CA PHE A 206 -1.32 5.20 -2.25
C PHE A 206 -1.83 6.33 -3.18
N ASP A 207 -1.24 6.48 -4.38
CA ASP A 207 -1.69 7.45 -5.39
C ASP A 207 -2.84 6.86 -6.23
N TYR A 208 -3.96 6.58 -5.54
CA TYR A 208 -5.14 5.96 -6.13
C TYR A 208 -5.69 6.76 -7.32
N ARG A 209 -5.59 8.10 -7.28
CA ARG A 209 -6.10 8.95 -8.37
C ARG A 209 -5.38 8.68 -9.69
N LYS A 210 -4.07 8.43 -9.64
CA LYS A 210 -3.30 8.12 -10.83
C LYS A 210 -3.35 6.65 -11.20
N ALA A 211 -3.54 5.77 -10.22
CA ALA A 211 -3.75 4.35 -10.47
C ALA A 211 -5.07 4.08 -11.24
N THR A 212 -6.14 4.84 -10.95
CA THR A 212 -7.47 4.65 -11.55
C THR A 212 -7.44 4.55 -13.07
N PRO A 213 -7.01 5.56 -13.84
CA PRO A 213 -7.04 5.50 -15.29
C PRO A 213 -6.17 4.39 -15.88
N ILE A 214 -5.11 4.00 -15.19
CA ILE A 214 -4.23 2.90 -15.60
C ILE A 214 -4.98 1.56 -15.52
N TYR A 215 -5.65 1.30 -14.40
CA TYR A 215 -6.42 0.07 -14.23
C TYR A 215 -7.70 0.04 -15.08
N GLU A 216 -8.31 1.18 -15.37
CA GLU A 216 -9.42 1.28 -16.34
C GLU A 216 -8.95 0.92 -17.75
N GLU A 217 -7.76 1.40 -18.19
CA GLU A 217 -7.16 1.02 -19.47
C GLU A 217 -6.82 -0.48 -19.51
N LEU A 218 -6.21 -1.01 -18.45
CA LEU A 218 -5.91 -2.44 -18.31
C LEU A 218 -7.18 -3.30 -18.39
N LEU A 219 -8.26 -2.89 -17.72
CA LEU A 219 -9.56 -3.57 -17.77
C LEU A 219 -10.12 -3.57 -19.20
N SER A 220 -10.08 -2.42 -19.87
CA SER A 220 -10.55 -2.30 -21.26
C SER A 220 -9.77 -3.22 -22.21
N LEU A 221 -8.44 -3.31 -22.05
CA LEU A 221 -7.60 -4.20 -22.82
C LEU A 221 -7.95 -5.67 -22.57
N ALA A 222 -8.04 -6.08 -21.29
CA ALA A 222 -8.37 -7.46 -20.91
C ALA A 222 -9.74 -7.88 -21.44
N THR A 223 -10.75 -7.02 -21.30
CA THR A 223 -12.11 -7.29 -21.81
C THR A 223 -12.12 -7.42 -23.34
N SER A 224 -11.42 -6.55 -24.06
CA SER A 224 -11.34 -6.59 -25.53
C SER A 224 -10.61 -7.82 -26.08
N GLN A 225 -9.68 -8.38 -25.30
CA GLN A 225 -8.88 -9.55 -25.64
C GLN A 225 -9.49 -10.87 -25.14
N GLY A 226 -10.57 -10.79 -24.36
CA GLY A 226 -11.21 -11.96 -23.72
C GLY A 226 -10.35 -12.60 -22.63
N GLU A 227 -9.42 -11.83 -22.04
CA GLU A 227 -8.52 -12.30 -20.97
C GLU A 227 -9.21 -12.30 -19.61
N ARG A 228 -10.08 -13.27 -19.38
CA ARG A 228 -10.97 -13.36 -18.20
C ARG A 228 -10.23 -13.21 -16.87
N VAL A 229 -9.10 -13.88 -16.69
CA VAL A 229 -8.33 -13.83 -15.44
C VAL A 229 -7.84 -12.41 -15.14
N ASN A 230 -7.33 -11.72 -16.17
CA ASN A 230 -6.89 -10.34 -16.05
C ASN A 230 -8.08 -9.39 -15.83
N GLU A 231 -9.21 -9.62 -16.53
CA GLU A 231 -10.43 -8.84 -16.34
C GLU A 231 -10.91 -8.88 -14.88
N VAL A 232 -11.00 -10.08 -14.28
CA VAL A 232 -11.36 -10.24 -12.86
C VAL A 232 -10.36 -9.51 -11.95
N THR A 233 -9.06 -9.69 -12.20
CA THR A 233 -8.01 -9.05 -11.40
C THR A 233 -8.13 -7.53 -11.44
N TYR A 234 -8.35 -6.94 -12.60
CA TYR A 234 -8.43 -5.48 -12.73
C TYR A 234 -9.75 -4.92 -12.18
N LEU A 235 -10.86 -5.65 -12.27
CA LEU A 235 -12.11 -5.29 -11.60
C LEU A 235 -11.95 -5.27 -10.07
N GLN A 236 -11.26 -6.26 -9.51
CA GLN A 236 -10.96 -6.29 -8.07
C GLN A 236 -10.11 -5.09 -7.65
N ARG A 237 -9.05 -4.78 -8.41
CA ARG A 237 -8.20 -3.61 -8.14
C ARG A 237 -8.97 -2.28 -8.23
N LEU A 238 -9.82 -2.14 -9.23
CA LEU A 238 -10.67 -0.96 -9.36
C LEU A 238 -11.68 -0.84 -8.21
N ALA A 239 -12.25 -1.95 -7.74
CA ALA A 239 -13.13 -1.94 -6.58
C ALA A 239 -12.40 -1.41 -5.33
N GLU A 240 -11.17 -1.91 -5.05
CA GLU A 240 -10.32 -1.42 -3.97
C GLU A 240 -10.00 0.09 -4.13
N ILE A 241 -9.60 0.50 -5.33
CA ILE A 241 -9.27 1.91 -5.63
C ILE A 241 -10.49 2.81 -5.40
N TYR A 242 -11.67 2.43 -5.90
CA TYR A 242 -12.89 3.23 -5.75
C TYR A 242 -13.38 3.29 -4.30
N GLU A 243 -13.17 2.24 -3.52
CA GLU A 243 -13.41 2.25 -2.08
C GLU A 243 -12.49 3.25 -1.37
N GLN A 244 -11.18 3.17 -1.61
CA GLN A 244 -10.18 4.07 -1.00
C GLN A 244 -10.38 5.54 -1.41
N THR A 245 -10.95 5.78 -2.58
CA THR A 245 -11.23 7.13 -3.08
C THR A 245 -12.66 7.60 -2.81
N ASN A 246 -13.44 6.82 -2.05
CA ASN A 246 -14.84 7.11 -1.71
C ASN A 246 -15.71 7.40 -2.95
N GLN A 247 -15.65 6.51 -3.93
CA GLN A 247 -16.40 6.56 -5.18
C GLN A 247 -17.40 5.40 -5.26
N PRO A 248 -18.49 5.42 -4.46
CA PRO A 248 -19.37 4.27 -4.31
C PRO A 248 -20.10 3.88 -5.60
N GLN A 249 -20.43 4.84 -6.47
CA GLN A 249 -21.10 4.52 -7.73
C GLN A 249 -20.19 3.76 -8.70
N GLN A 250 -18.92 4.16 -8.80
CA GLN A 250 -17.93 3.47 -9.65
C GLN A 250 -17.61 2.09 -9.06
N SER A 251 -17.50 2.00 -7.73
CA SER A 251 -17.34 0.73 -7.02
C SER A 251 -18.49 -0.23 -7.34
N LEU A 252 -19.75 0.22 -7.27
CA LEU A 252 -20.91 -0.60 -7.65
C LEU A 252 -20.83 -1.13 -9.07
N ASN A 253 -20.39 -0.32 -10.02
CA ASN A 253 -20.30 -0.73 -11.42
C ASN A 253 -19.34 -1.90 -11.61
N VAL A 254 -18.17 -1.87 -10.96
CA VAL A 254 -17.18 -2.94 -11.07
C VAL A 254 -17.54 -4.17 -10.24
N LEU A 255 -18.11 -3.98 -9.04
CA LEU A 255 -18.56 -5.09 -8.19
C LEU A 255 -19.73 -5.88 -8.82
N ASN A 256 -20.67 -5.18 -9.46
CA ASN A 256 -21.76 -5.86 -10.17
C ASN A 256 -21.24 -6.69 -11.36
N LYS A 257 -20.25 -6.18 -12.11
CA LYS A 257 -19.59 -6.98 -13.16
C LYS A 257 -18.89 -8.20 -12.60
N LEU A 258 -18.20 -8.07 -11.48
CA LEU A 258 -17.58 -9.20 -10.79
C LEU A 258 -18.61 -10.23 -10.34
N ALA A 259 -19.74 -9.78 -9.77
CA ALA A 259 -20.81 -10.69 -9.34
C ALA A 259 -21.42 -11.45 -10.52
N GLU A 260 -21.64 -10.77 -11.65
CA GLU A 260 -22.12 -11.41 -12.89
C GLU A 260 -21.13 -12.46 -13.38
N ILE A 261 -19.83 -12.15 -13.41
CA ILE A 261 -18.78 -13.09 -13.80
C ILE A 261 -18.80 -14.34 -12.91
N TYR A 262 -18.79 -14.16 -11.59
CA TYR A 262 -18.73 -15.28 -10.66
C TYR A 262 -19.99 -16.14 -10.67
N VAL A 263 -21.16 -15.55 -10.86
CA VAL A 263 -22.42 -16.32 -11.05
C VAL A 263 -22.37 -17.16 -12.32
N ASN A 264 -21.93 -16.56 -13.44
CA ASN A 264 -21.83 -17.27 -14.74
C ASN A 264 -20.79 -18.40 -14.71
N GLU A 265 -19.74 -18.25 -13.92
CA GLU A 265 -18.69 -19.27 -13.73
C GLU A 265 -19.01 -20.27 -12.60
N ASN A 266 -20.19 -20.16 -11.97
CA ASN A 266 -20.58 -20.95 -10.81
C ASN A 266 -19.58 -20.87 -9.63
N ASN A 267 -18.86 -19.78 -9.52
CA ASN A 267 -17.96 -19.49 -8.41
C ASN A 267 -18.71 -18.77 -7.28
N LEU A 268 -19.57 -19.50 -6.59
CA LEU A 268 -20.47 -18.91 -5.60
C LEU A 268 -19.78 -18.53 -4.29
N THR A 269 -18.57 -19.01 -4.04
CA THR A 269 -17.82 -18.72 -2.80
C THR A 269 -17.44 -17.26 -2.66
N GLU A 270 -17.29 -16.53 -3.77
CA GLU A 270 -16.97 -15.09 -3.75
C GLU A 270 -18.20 -14.19 -3.61
N ILE A 271 -19.40 -14.73 -3.87
CA ILE A 271 -20.64 -13.96 -3.90
C ILE A 271 -20.98 -13.31 -2.55
N PRO A 272 -20.86 -13.96 -1.38
CA PRO A 272 -21.20 -13.33 -0.10
C PRO A 272 -20.39 -12.07 0.17
N GLN A 273 -19.08 -12.13 -0.05
CA GLN A 273 -18.19 -10.96 0.15
C GLN A 273 -18.51 -9.83 -0.82
N LEU A 274 -18.76 -10.15 -2.09
CA LEU A 274 -19.16 -9.17 -3.09
C LEU A 274 -20.48 -8.49 -2.74
N LYS A 275 -21.48 -9.26 -2.33
CA LYS A 275 -22.79 -8.74 -1.94
C LYS A 275 -22.72 -7.83 -0.71
N LEU A 276 -21.83 -8.14 0.26
CA LEU A 276 -21.52 -7.26 1.38
C LEU A 276 -20.96 -5.92 0.91
N ALA A 277 -20.00 -5.93 -0.01
CA ALA A 277 -19.41 -4.72 -0.56
C ALA A 277 -20.42 -3.89 -1.38
N ILE A 278 -21.24 -4.55 -2.21
CA ILE A 278 -22.32 -3.92 -2.98
C ILE A 278 -23.31 -3.25 -2.02
N ALA A 279 -23.77 -3.96 -0.98
CA ALA A 279 -24.71 -3.43 0.00
C ALA A 279 -24.15 -2.20 0.73
N SER A 280 -22.88 -2.23 1.14
CA SER A 280 -22.20 -1.11 1.79
C SER A 280 -22.11 0.13 0.88
N ASN A 281 -21.88 -0.05 -0.43
CA ASN A 281 -21.90 1.05 -1.38
C ASN A 281 -23.32 1.64 -1.55
N TYR A 282 -24.35 0.79 -1.62
CA TYR A 282 -25.74 1.27 -1.64
C TYR A 282 -26.11 2.03 -0.37
N GLU A 283 -25.71 1.55 0.82
CA GLU A 283 -25.89 2.24 2.10
C GLU A 283 -25.18 3.60 2.09
N SER A 284 -24.00 3.70 1.53
CA SER A 284 -23.29 4.98 1.39
C SER A 284 -24.01 5.95 0.46
N LEU A 285 -24.54 5.48 -0.66
CA LEU A 285 -25.31 6.28 -1.61
C LEU A 285 -26.69 6.65 -1.05
N ALA A 286 -27.30 5.81 -0.23
CA ALA A 286 -28.58 6.05 0.41
C ALA A 286 -28.59 7.27 1.33
N LYS A 287 -27.43 7.75 1.77
CA LYS A 287 -27.29 9.03 2.50
C LYS A 287 -27.73 10.22 1.65
N LYS A 288 -27.67 10.12 0.33
CA LYS A 288 -28.09 11.15 -0.64
C LYS A 288 -29.43 10.81 -1.30
N ASP A 289 -29.68 9.53 -1.57
CA ASP A 289 -30.92 9.02 -2.13
C ASP A 289 -31.44 7.85 -1.27
N PRO A 290 -32.36 8.13 -0.33
CA PRO A 290 -32.89 7.10 0.59
C PRO A 290 -33.55 5.89 -0.10
N ASN A 291 -33.99 6.00 -1.36
CA ASN A 291 -34.58 4.89 -2.10
C ASN A 291 -33.58 3.74 -2.33
N LEU A 292 -32.28 4.05 -2.34
CA LEU A 292 -31.23 3.04 -2.51
C LEU A 292 -31.02 2.15 -1.28
N LEU A 293 -31.66 2.48 -0.15
CA LEU A 293 -31.57 1.69 1.07
C LEU A 293 -32.15 0.28 0.87
N LEU A 294 -33.21 0.17 0.07
CA LEU A 294 -33.83 -1.11 -0.26
C LEU A 294 -32.81 -2.06 -0.95
N GLU A 295 -32.01 -1.53 -1.83
CA GLU A 295 -30.95 -2.32 -2.50
C GLU A 295 -29.85 -2.75 -1.50
N ALA A 296 -29.53 -1.91 -0.51
CA ALA A 296 -28.60 -2.30 0.56
C ALA A 296 -29.17 -3.49 1.35
N PHE A 297 -30.44 -3.43 1.80
CA PHE A 297 -31.11 -4.54 2.48
C PHE A 297 -31.07 -5.84 1.67
N LYS A 298 -31.48 -5.77 0.39
CA LYS A 298 -31.51 -6.91 -0.50
C LYS A 298 -30.14 -7.58 -0.64
N ASN A 299 -29.09 -6.79 -0.87
CA ASN A 299 -27.75 -7.34 -1.06
C ASN A 299 -27.16 -7.90 0.25
N TYR A 300 -27.41 -7.29 1.42
CA TYR A 300 -27.04 -7.90 2.70
C TYR A 300 -27.78 -9.22 2.94
N GLN A 301 -29.06 -9.29 2.58
CA GLN A 301 -29.85 -10.53 2.71
C GLN A 301 -29.33 -11.61 1.75
N GLU A 302 -29.00 -11.28 0.52
CA GLU A 302 -28.37 -12.19 -0.44
C GLU A 302 -27.01 -12.68 0.05
N ALA A 303 -26.18 -11.78 0.62
CA ALA A 303 -24.90 -12.16 1.23
C ALA A 303 -25.10 -13.19 2.35
N TYR A 304 -26.05 -12.93 3.26
CA TYR A 304 -26.38 -13.85 4.35
C TYR A 304 -26.86 -15.21 3.83
N THR A 305 -27.86 -15.22 2.92
CA THR A 305 -28.47 -16.48 2.44
C THR A 305 -27.48 -17.34 1.67
N THR A 306 -26.66 -16.72 0.83
CA THR A 306 -25.62 -17.44 0.07
C THR A 306 -24.54 -18.00 0.99
N ALA A 307 -24.04 -17.20 1.93
CA ALA A 307 -23.05 -17.66 2.91
C ALA A 307 -23.59 -18.80 3.79
N TRP A 308 -24.85 -18.71 4.20
CA TRP A 308 -25.51 -19.77 4.95
C TRP A 308 -25.60 -21.09 4.15
N GLN A 309 -26.03 -21.02 2.89
CA GLN A 309 -26.08 -22.18 2.00
C GLN A 309 -24.73 -22.84 1.78
N LEU A 310 -23.68 -22.03 1.69
CA LEU A 310 -22.29 -22.47 1.56
C LEU A 310 -21.67 -22.95 2.87
N LYS A 311 -22.38 -22.82 4.00
CA LYS A 311 -21.89 -23.09 5.37
C LYS A 311 -20.71 -22.19 5.79
N GLU A 312 -20.62 -21.02 5.17
CA GLU A 312 -19.64 -19.98 5.54
C GLU A 312 -20.19 -19.14 6.70
N TYR A 313 -20.30 -19.76 7.87
CA TYR A 313 -20.99 -19.19 9.03
C TYR A 313 -20.41 -17.85 9.50
N VAL A 314 -19.10 -17.66 9.36
CA VAL A 314 -18.45 -16.37 9.70
C VAL A 314 -19.02 -15.26 8.80
N ARG A 315 -19.00 -15.44 7.48
CA ARG A 315 -19.54 -14.48 6.52
C ARG A 315 -21.05 -14.27 6.66
N ALA A 316 -21.80 -15.35 6.95
CA ALA A 316 -23.23 -15.24 7.26
C ALA A 316 -23.49 -14.38 8.50
N GLY A 317 -22.64 -14.52 9.52
CA GLY A 317 -22.68 -13.68 10.74
C GLY A 317 -22.38 -12.21 10.44
N GLU A 318 -21.38 -11.92 9.63
CA GLU A 318 -21.05 -10.55 9.19
C GLU A 318 -22.22 -9.90 8.44
N ALA A 319 -22.84 -10.61 7.52
CA ALA A 319 -23.99 -10.11 6.78
C ALA A 319 -25.18 -9.81 7.69
N LEU A 320 -25.48 -10.69 8.64
CA LEU A 320 -26.52 -10.46 9.63
C LEU A 320 -26.22 -9.27 10.53
N GLN A 321 -24.98 -9.07 10.98
CA GLN A 321 -24.61 -7.91 11.78
C GLN A 321 -24.86 -6.59 11.02
N LYS A 322 -24.57 -6.55 9.72
CA LYS A 322 -24.87 -5.40 8.87
C LYS A 322 -26.38 -5.18 8.73
N LEU A 323 -27.15 -6.25 8.50
CA LEU A 323 -28.63 -6.18 8.44
C LEU A 323 -29.21 -5.66 9.75
N ILE A 324 -28.76 -6.16 10.89
CA ILE A 324 -29.24 -5.72 12.21
C ILE A 324 -28.96 -4.23 12.42
N ALA A 325 -27.74 -3.77 12.09
CA ALA A 325 -27.39 -2.37 12.18
C ALA A 325 -28.28 -1.50 11.28
N LEU A 326 -28.57 -1.98 10.07
CA LEU A 326 -29.43 -1.27 9.13
C LEU A 326 -30.89 -1.23 9.61
N TYR A 327 -31.47 -2.36 10.08
CA TYR A 327 -32.81 -2.41 10.69
C TYR A 327 -32.94 -1.42 11.86
N ARG A 328 -31.93 -1.40 12.76
CA ARG A 328 -31.93 -0.47 13.90
C ARG A 328 -31.90 0.99 13.44
N SER A 329 -31.10 1.32 12.44
CA SER A 329 -31.02 2.69 11.91
C SER A 329 -32.34 3.18 11.31
N GLN A 330 -33.21 2.26 10.89
CA GLN A 330 -34.54 2.53 10.35
C GLN A 330 -35.69 2.39 11.41
N GLY A 331 -35.35 2.15 12.67
CA GLY A 331 -36.34 1.93 13.72
C GLY A 331 -37.10 0.61 13.61
N GLN A 332 -36.64 -0.32 12.79
CA GLN A 332 -37.24 -1.64 12.59
C GLN A 332 -36.75 -2.60 13.68
N THR A 333 -37.18 -2.37 14.91
CA THR A 333 -36.67 -3.07 16.09
C THR A 333 -37.06 -4.56 16.09
N ASP A 334 -38.20 -4.91 15.54
CA ASP A 334 -38.68 -6.30 15.49
C ASP A 334 -37.83 -7.16 14.53
N GLU A 335 -37.54 -6.61 13.37
CA GLU A 335 -36.66 -7.24 12.37
C GLU A 335 -35.23 -7.36 12.90
N ALA A 336 -34.75 -6.32 13.59
CA ALA A 336 -33.44 -6.34 14.24
C ALA A 336 -33.34 -7.44 15.30
N LEU A 337 -34.40 -7.65 16.11
CA LEU A 337 -34.49 -8.72 17.12
C LEU A 337 -34.48 -10.10 16.47
N GLN A 338 -35.30 -10.32 15.45
CA GLN A 338 -35.34 -11.60 14.73
C GLN A 338 -33.98 -11.93 14.11
N ALA A 339 -33.35 -10.97 13.44
CA ALA A 339 -32.04 -11.15 12.85
C ALA A 339 -30.95 -11.41 13.93
N SER A 340 -31.03 -10.76 15.11
CA SER A 340 -30.10 -10.99 16.23
C SER A 340 -30.24 -12.40 16.82
N GLN A 341 -31.47 -12.94 16.90
CA GLN A 341 -31.71 -14.30 17.35
C GLN A 341 -31.13 -15.33 16.37
N ILE A 342 -31.26 -15.09 15.06
CA ILE A 342 -30.61 -15.91 14.02
C ILE A 342 -29.09 -15.77 14.16
N LEU A 343 -28.55 -14.58 14.42
CA LEU A 343 -27.12 -14.36 14.59
C LEU A 343 -26.54 -15.22 15.73
N VAL A 344 -27.24 -15.36 16.86
CA VAL A 344 -26.81 -16.28 17.95
C VAL A 344 -26.62 -17.71 17.42
N GLN A 345 -27.58 -18.20 16.63
CA GLN A 345 -27.49 -19.56 16.05
C GLN A 345 -26.33 -19.70 15.07
N ILE A 346 -26.10 -18.67 14.24
CA ILE A 346 -24.99 -18.65 13.29
C ILE A 346 -23.64 -18.65 14.03
N GLN A 347 -23.50 -17.83 15.06
CA GLN A 347 -22.28 -17.76 15.88
C GLN A 347 -22.04 -19.10 16.61
N ALA A 348 -23.10 -19.80 17.02
CA ALA A 348 -22.97 -21.14 17.60
C ALA A 348 -22.44 -22.15 16.55
N GLN A 349 -22.95 -22.11 15.31
CA GLN A 349 -22.45 -22.98 14.23
C GLN A 349 -20.99 -22.67 13.87
N ALA A 350 -20.58 -21.41 13.99
CA ALA A 350 -19.20 -20.97 13.79
C ALA A 350 -18.28 -21.27 15.00
N ALA A 351 -18.81 -21.85 16.09
CA ALA A 351 -18.13 -21.98 17.39
C ALA A 351 -17.53 -20.65 17.91
N ASN A 352 -18.14 -19.52 17.55
CA ASN A 352 -17.72 -18.19 17.95
C ASN A 352 -18.48 -17.73 19.20
N PHE A 353 -18.02 -18.19 20.38
CA PHE A 353 -18.65 -17.86 21.67
C PHE A 353 -18.61 -16.37 21.98
N TYR A 354 -17.56 -15.67 21.57
CA TYR A 354 -17.49 -14.22 21.71
C TYR A 354 -18.57 -13.51 20.88
N GLY A 355 -18.74 -13.94 19.62
CA GLY A 355 -19.82 -13.42 18.77
C GLY A 355 -21.21 -13.75 19.32
N MET A 356 -21.40 -14.92 19.97
CA MET A 356 -22.67 -15.23 20.66
C MET A 356 -22.92 -14.28 21.83
N MET A 357 -21.90 -14.00 22.64
CA MET A 357 -21.96 -13.07 23.76
C MET A 357 -22.38 -11.67 23.30
N GLN A 358 -21.75 -11.16 22.24
CA GLN A 358 -22.10 -9.88 21.63
C GLN A 358 -23.53 -9.87 21.07
N ALA A 359 -23.98 -10.97 20.45
CA ALA A 359 -25.35 -11.08 19.93
C ALA A 359 -26.39 -11.04 21.07
N TYR A 360 -26.12 -11.66 22.22
CA TYR A 360 -26.99 -11.55 23.39
C TYR A 360 -27.00 -10.14 24.01
N ASP A 361 -25.86 -9.44 24.00
CA ASP A 361 -25.86 -8.03 24.40
C ASP A 361 -26.76 -7.21 23.48
N GLN A 362 -26.61 -7.40 22.17
CA GLN A 362 -27.42 -6.71 21.16
C GLN A 362 -28.92 -6.97 21.33
N ILE A 363 -29.31 -8.22 21.62
CA ILE A 363 -30.70 -8.60 21.94
C ILE A 363 -31.17 -7.88 23.22
N GLY A 364 -30.33 -7.85 24.26
CA GLY A 364 -30.63 -7.16 25.50
C GLY A 364 -30.89 -5.66 25.29
N GLN A 365 -30.02 -4.99 24.50
CA GLN A 365 -30.17 -3.59 24.15
C GLN A 365 -31.48 -3.31 23.35
N LEU A 366 -31.79 -4.17 22.37
CA LEU A 366 -33.03 -4.05 21.58
C LEU A 366 -34.29 -4.21 22.45
N TYR A 367 -34.29 -5.11 23.43
CA TYR A 367 -35.40 -5.22 24.39
C TYR A 367 -35.47 -4.02 25.32
N LEU A 368 -34.34 -3.42 25.71
CA LEU A 368 -34.36 -2.15 26.46
C LEU A 368 -34.99 -1.00 25.66
N GLU A 369 -34.67 -0.88 24.36
CA GLU A 369 -35.28 0.10 23.44
C GLU A 369 -36.83 -0.08 23.40
N ARG A 370 -37.31 -1.32 23.50
CA ARG A 370 -38.75 -1.67 23.58
C ARG A 370 -39.35 -1.52 24.97
N LYS A 371 -38.55 -1.25 26.00
CA LYS A 371 -38.95 -1.25 27.42
C LYS A 371 -39.42 -2.65 27.90
N ASP A 372 -38.97 -3.72 27.24
CA ASP A 372 -39.26 -5.09 27.67
C ASP A 372 -38.11 -5.57 28.61
N PHE A 373 -38.20 -5.08 29.82
CA PHE A 373 -37.16 -5.33 30.83
C PHE A 373 -36.97 -6.83 31.20
N PRO A 374 -38.01 -7.66 31.27
CA PRO A 374 -37.83 -9.09 31.54
C PRO A 374 -37.04 -9.81 30.46
N GLN A 375 -37.31 -9.52 29.19
CA GLN A 375 -36.58 -10.11 28.08
C GLN A 375 -35.16 -9.57 27.98
N ALA A 376 -34.95 -8.28 28.24
CA ALA A 376 -33.64 -7.68 28.31
C ALA A 376 -32.76 -8.36 29.40
N LEU A 377 -33.36 -8.57 30.59
CA LEU A 377 -32.65 -9.28 31.69
C LEU A 377 -32.22 -10.67 31.28
N THR A 378 -33.15 -11.44 30.68
CA THR A 378 -32.86 -12.79 30.18
C THR A 378 -31.71 -12.82 29.18
N ALA A 379 -31.69 -11.86 28.25
CA ALA A 379 -30.61 -11.76 27.25
C ALA A 379 -29.27 -11.42 27.90
N PHE A 380 -29.20 -10.44 28.81
CA PHE A 380 -27.96 -10.12 29.51
C PHE A 380 -27.48 -11.23 30.41
N GLN A 381 -28.36 -12.02 31.03
CA GLN A 381 -27.97 -13.22 31.79
C GLN A 381 -27.27 -14.26 30.92
N LYS A 382 -27.79 -14.54 29.72
CA LYS A 382 -27.14 -15.41 28.74
C LYS A 382 -25.78 -14.85 28.27
N GLY A 383 -25.71 -13.53 28.08
CA GLY A 383 -24.46 -12.85 27.78
C GLY A 383 -23.43 -13.01 28.93
N LEU A 384 -23.88 -12.88 30.18
CA LEU A 384 -23.02 -13.06 31.37
C LEU A 384 -22.48 -14.49 31.50
N GLU A 385 -23.30 -15.51 31.23
CA GLU A 385 -22.85 -16.91 31.22
C GLU A 385 -21.68 -17.13 30.26
N LEU A 386 -21.77 -16.57 29.05
CA LEU A 386 -20.70 -16.63 28.06
C LEU A 386 -19.50 -15.77 28.47
N ALA A 387 -19.74 -14.57 29.02
CA ALA A 387 -18.68 -13.70 29.53
C ALA A 387 -17.83 -14.40 30.62
N GLN A 388 -18.48 -15.12 31.55
CA GLN A 388 -17.82 -15.92 32.58
C GLN A 388 -16.97 -17.07 31.99
N GLN A 389 -17.51 -17.78 30.99
CA GLN A 389 -16.76 -18.84 30.30
C GLN A 389 -15.53 -18.29 29.60
N LEU A 390 -15.65 -17.13 28.96
CA LEU A 390 -14.58 -16.44 28.24
C LEU A 390 -13.63 -15.66 29.16
N LYS A 391 -14.02 -15.43 30.43
CA LYS A 391 -13.36 -14.50 31.37
C LYS A 391 -13.21 -13.09 30.80
N HIS A 392 -14.25 -12.63 30.11
CA HIS A 392 -14.24 -11.36 29.39
C HIS A 392 -15.58 -10.63 29.55
N GLU A 393 -15.55 -9.33 29.84
CA GLU A 393 -16.73 -8.45 29.98
C GLU A 393 -17.75 -8.83 31.07
N GLU A 394 -17.39 -9.65 32.06
CA GLU A 394 -18.28 -10.05 33.16
C GLU A 394 -18.86 -8.85 33.92
N ALA A 395 -18.00 -7.85 34.21
CA ALA A 395 -18.41 -6.64 34.93
C ALA A 395 -19.43 -5.81 34.13
N TYR A 396 -19.34 -5.80 32.81
CA TYR A 396 -20.28 -5.13 31.93
C TYR A 396 -21.68 -5.75 32.06
N PHE A 397 -21.81 -7.04 31.85
CA PHE A 397 -23.09 -7.75 31.91
C PHE A 397 -23.71 -7.68 33.32
N THR A 398 -22.89 -7.86 34.36
CA THR A 398 -23.32 -7.71 35.75
C THR A 398 -23.92 -6.30 35.98
N GLY A 399 -23.25 -5.27 35.50
CA GLY A 399 -23.75 -3.89 35.60
C GLY A 399 -25.05 -3.66 34.86
N GLN A 400 -25.29 -4.27 33.69
CA GLN A 400 -26.57 -4.17 32.97
C GLN A 400 -27.70 -4.86 33.77
N ILE A 401 -27.43 -6.05 34.30
CA ILE A 401 -28.39 -6.81 35.12
C ILE A 401 -28.79 -6.02 36.41
N GLU A 402 -27.80 -5.46 37.11
CA GLU A 402 -28.05 -4.66 38.30
C GLU A 402 -28.90 -3.39 38.03
N LYS A 403 -28.61 -2.69 36.92
CA LYS A 403 -29.39 -1.54 36.50
C LYS A 403 -30.88 -1.90 36.29
N LEU A 404 -31.15 -3.03 35.62
CA LEU A 404 -32.49 -3.51 35.36
C LEU A 404 -33.20 -3.94 36.65
N SER A 405 -32.49 -4.59 37.56
CA SER A 405 -33.07 -4.99 38.86
C SER A 405 -33.45 -3.81 39.72
N LYS A 406 -32.72 -2.68 39.65
CA LYS A 406 -33.05 -1.43 40.35
C LYS A 406 -34.18 -0.63 39.67
N ALA A 407 -34.37 -0.77 38.38
CA ALA A 407 -35.42 -0.08 37.61
C ALA A 407 -36.79 -0.76 37.73
N ASN A 408 -36.83 -2.02 38.15
CA ASN A 408 -38.06 -2.81 38.39
C ASN A 408 -38.56 -2.74 39.86
N LEU A 409 -37.85 -1.98 40.71
CA LEU A 409 -38.28 -1.65 42.09
C LEU A 409 -38.81 -0.22 42.13
#